data_456d0cb881abe3fcbd2fe4642e2b1016
#
_entry.id   456d0cb881abe3fcbd2fe4642e2b1016
#
_cell.length_a   1.000
_cell.length_b   1.000
_cell.length_c   1.000
_cell.angle_alpha   90.00
_cell.angle_beta   90.00
_cell.angle_gamma   90.00
#
_symmetry.space_group_name_H-M   'P 1'
#
loop_
_entity.id
_entity.type
_entity.pdbx_description
1 polymer ?
#
loop_
_entity_poly.entity_id
_entity_poly.type
_entity_poly.pdbx_seq_one_letter_code
_entity_poly.pdbx_strand_id
1 'polypeptide(L)'
;MALYYILLPLAWLVFHIGFRVHTVGRENLRKVQTKGCIIAPNHVSAIDPVFIVISRFWGRRMLVFAKKELFEINVLLTWFFRCCGALCVRGTKDELEIIDRTVEACRAGETLLIFPEGTREKEGRLLPPKSGLFVIAAQAGVDVVPVRIRYDTPDGKMRLFCRVNVIYGEPMP
;
A
#
# COMPACT_ATOMS: atom_id res chain seq x y z
N MET A 1 -7.84 1.03 -16.21
CA MET A 1 -6.41 1.39 -16.08
C MET A 1 -6.13 2.87 -16.41
N ALA A 2 -6.69 3.45 -17.47
CA ALA A 2 -6.45 4.86 -17.84
C ALA A 2 -6.74 5.85 -16.71
N LEU A 3 -7.85 5.70 -16.00
CA LEU A 3 -8.24 6.58 -14.89
C LEU A 3 -7.19 6.70 -13.80
N TYR A 4 -6.53 5.59 -13.43
CA TYR A 4 -5.46 5.60 -12.43
C TYR A 4 -4.33 6.56 -12.83
N TYR A 5 -3.87 6.50 -14.09
CA TYR A 5 -2.78 7.33 -14.57
C TYR A 5 -3.18 8.80 -14.78
N ILE A 6 -4.48 9.09 -14.96
CA ILE A 6 -5.01 10.46 -14.99
C ILE A 6 -5.07 11.03 -13.57
N LEU A 7 -5.51 10.24 -12.59
CA LEU A 7 -5.68 10.69 -11.21
C LEU A 7 -4.37 10.75 -10.43
N LEU A 8 -3.35 9.98 -10.81
CA LEU A 8 -2.07 9.94 -10.12
C LEU A 8 -1.35 11.30 -10.08
N PRO A 9 -1.19 12.05 -11.18
CA PRO A 9 -0.60 13.39 -11.13
C PRO A 9 -1.40 14.37 -10.27
N LEU A 10 -2.73 14.31 -10.34
CA LEU A 10 -3.59 15.15 -9.52
C LEU A 10 -3.42 14.82 -8.03
N ALA A 11 -3.46 13.54 -7.66
CA ALA A 11 -3.21 13.11 -6.29
C ALA A 11 -1.82 13.53 -5.81
N TRP A 12 -0.79 13.34 -6.66
CA TRP A 12 0.57 13.77 -6.36
C TRP A 12 0.62 15.28 -6.05
N LEU A 13 0.02 16.12 -6.89
CA LEU A 13 -0.02 17.57 -6.70
C LEU A 13 -0.75 17.96 -5.42
N VAL A 14 -1.97 17.45 -5.21
CA VAL A 14 -2.80 17.75 -4.03
C VAL A 14 -2.09 17.35 -2.74
N PHE A 15 -1.48 16.16 -2.71
CA PHE A 15 -0.80 15.67 -1.52
C PHE A 15 0.55 16.37 -1.27
N HIS A 16 1.24 16.87 -2.30
CA HIS A 16 2.44 17.68 -2.09
C HIS A 16 2.15 19.14 -1.69
N ILE A 17 0.96 19.64 -2.01
CA ILE A 17 0.46 20.92 -1.48
C ILE A 17 0.03 20.75 -0.02
N GLY A 18 -0.73 19.68 0.28
CA GLY A 18 -1.27 19.42 1.62
C GLY A 18 -0.27 18.84 2.63
N PHE A 19 0.88 18.29 2.16
CA PHE A 19 1.87 17.62 2.98
C PHE A 19 3.28 17.79 2.39
N ARG A 20 4.29 17.85 3.27
CA ARG A 20 5.70 17.84 2.85
C ARG A 20 6.17 16.39 2.73
N VAL A 21 5.87 15.74 1.60
CA VAL A 21 6.20 14.32 1.38
C VAL A 21 7.68 14.16 1.04
N HIS A 22 8.38 13.36 1.82
CA HIS A 22 9.78 13.02 1.63
C HIS A 22 9.94 11.51 1.50
N THR A 23 10.61 11.04 0.44
CA THR A 23 10.79 9.61 0.17
C THR A 23 12.27 9.25 0.23
N VAL A 24 12.60 8.21 0.99
CA VAL A 24 13.97 7.67 1.17
C VAL A 24 13.97 6.20 0.81
N GLY A 25 15.08 5.68 0.27
CA GLY A 25 15.26 4.27 -0.04
C GLY A 25 14.46 3.76 -1.24
N ARG A 26 14.00 4.66 -2.15
CA ARG A 26 13.27 4.26 -3.36
C ARG A 26 14.08 3.32 -4.26
N GLU A 27 15.40 3.38 -4.21
CA GLU A 27 16.33 2.49 -4.90
C GLU A 27 16.14 1.04 -4.49
N ASN A 28 15.79 0.76 -3.24
CA ASN A 28 15.52 -0.59 -2.73
C ASN A 28 14.31 -1.22 -3.44
N LEU A 29 13.27 -0.43 -3.65
CA LEU A 29 12.11 -0.89 -4.41
C LEU A 29 12.46 -1.22 -5.87
N ARG A 30 13.35 -0.42 -6.50
CA ARG A 30 13.77 -0.64 -7.89
C ARG A 30 14.47 -1.97 -8.10
N LYS A 31 15.15 -2.51 -7.08
CA LYS A 31 15.85 -3.80 -7.13
C LYS A 31 14.91 -4.98 -7.42
N VAL A 32 13.65 -4.89 -6.99
CA VAL A 32 12.70 -6.02 -6.98
C VAL A 32 11.42 -5.79 -7.78
N GLN A 33 11.07 -4.57 -8.10
CA GLN A 33 9.77 -4.22 -8.69
C GLN A 33 9.48 -4.86 -10.06
N THR A 34 10.50 -5.30 -10.80
CA THR A 34 10.34 -5.94 -12.12
C THR A 34 9.98 -7.42 -12.00
N LYS A 35 10.28 -8.03 -10.86
CA LYS A 35 10.00 -9.45 -10.57
C LYS A 35 8.70 -9.65 -9.79
N GLY A 36 7.98 -8.56 -9.50
CA GLY A 36 6.93 -8.57 -8.51
C GLY A 36 7.50 -8.44 -7.09
N CYS A 37 6.78 -7.79 -6.20
CA CYS A 37 7.17 -7.66 -4.80
C CYS A 37 5.97 -7.31 -3.93
N ILE A 38 6.14 -7.48 -2.63
CA ILE A 38 5.16 -7.03 -1.65
C ILE A 38 5.71 -5.80 -0.92
N ILE A 39 4.96 -4.70 -0.94
CA ILE A 39 5.26 -3.50 -0.15
C ILE A 39 4.49 -3.61 1.16
N ALA A 40 5.21 -3.57 2.28
CA ALA A 40 4.68 -3.82 3.61
C ALA A 40 4.89 -2.60 4.54
N PRO A 41 4.03 -1.56 4.46
CA PRO A 41 4.11 -0.40 5.34
C PRO A 41 3.41 -0.64 6.68
N ASN A 42 3.81 0.13 7.71
CA ASN A 42 2.99 0.33 8.91
C ASN A 42 1.71 1.14 8.56
N HIS A 43 0.67 1.02 9.40
CA HIS A 43 -0.64 1.61 9.12
C HIS A 43 -1.13 2.51 10.26
N VAL A 44 -0.98 3.82 10.10
CA VAL A 44 -1.36 4.83 11.09
C VAL A 44 -2.61 5.61 10.63
N SER A 45 -2.71 5.92 9.35
CA SER A 45 -3.77 6.75 8.78
C SER A 45 -4.50 6.06 7.63
N ALA A 46 -5.78 6.39 7.45
CA ALA A 46 -6.58 5.90 6.32
C ALA A 46 -6.00 6.30 4.94
N ILE A 47 -5.21 7.36 4.89
CA ILE A 47 -4.60 7.85 3.65
C ILE A 47 -3.16 7.33 3.41
N ASP A 48 -2.62 6.48 4.29
CA ASP A 48 -1.30 5.86 4.09
C ASP A 48 -1.12 5.20 2.71
N PRO A 49 -2.11 4.48 2.16
CA PRO A 49 -1.99 3.91 0.82
C PRO A 49 -1.69 4.95 -0.25
N VAL A 50 -2.24 6.16 -0.11
CA VAL A 50 -2.02 7.26 -1.07
C VAL A 50 -0.57 7.73 -1.01
N PHE A 51 0.03 7.85 0.19
CA PHE A 51 1.44 8.21 0.34
C PHE A 51 2.37 7.17 -0.31
N ILE A 52 2.05 5.88 -0.21
CA ILE A 52 2.81 4.83 -0.91
C ILE A 52 2.66 4.98 -2.43
N VAL A 53 1.44 5.21 -2.93
CA VAL A 53 1.17 5.39 -4.37
C VAL A 53 1.94 6.60 -4.92
N ILE A 54 1.83 7.77 -4.30
CA ILE A 54 2.47 9.00 -4.80
C ILE A 54 4.00 9.00 -4.63
N SER A 55 4.52 8.30 -3.60
CA SER A 55 5.98 8.13 -3.43
C SER A 55 6.61 7.28 -4.53
N ARG A 56 5.78 6.48 -5.26
CA ARG A 56 6.16 5.67 -6.43
C ARG A 56 5.67 6.28 -7.75
N PHE A 57 5.59 7.57 -7.87
CA PHE A 57 4.91 8.32 -8.94
C PHE A 57 4.97 7.68 -10.35
N TRP A 58 6.09 7.08 -10.72
CA TRP A 58 6.29 6.39 -12.01
C TRP A 58 6.08 4.88 -11.95
N GLY A 59 5.58 4.37 -10.81
CA GLY A 59 5.33 2.94 -10.64
C GLY A 59 4.02 2.48 -11.31
N ARG A 60 3.97 1.20 -11.70
CA ARG A 60 2.73 0.57 -12.15
C ARG A 60 1.70 0.59 -11.01
N ARG A 61 0.41 0.52 -11.38
CA ARG A 61 -0.68 0.31 -10.42
C ARG A 61 -0.39 -0.92 -9.55
N MET A 62 -0.62 -0.79 -8.26
CA MET A 62 -0.46 -1.88 -7.30
C MET A 62 -1.79 -2.56 -7.02
N LEU A 63 -1.74 -3.83 -6.62
CA LEU A 63 -2.83 -4.47 -5.91
C LEU A 63 -2.80 -4.01 -4.46
N VAL A 64 -3.95 -3.67 -3.89
CA VAL A 64 -4.05 -3.15 -2.52
C VAL A 64 -5.13 -3.92 -1.77
N PHE A 65 -4.76 -4.62 -0.69
CA PHE A 65 -5.75 -5.28 0.15
C PHE A 65 -6.53 -4.27 0.97
N ALA A 66 -7.84 -4.34 0.85
CA ALA A 66 -8.78 -3.46 1.54
C ALA A 66 -9.92 -4.23 2.21
N LYS A 67 -10.48 -3.64 3.25
CA LYS A 67 -11.62 -4.22 3.97
C LYS A 67 -12.92 -4.03 3.19
N LYS A 68 -13.87 -4.95 3.38
CA LYS A 68 -15.19 -4.94 2.75
C LYS A 68 -15.96 -3.62 2.97
N GLU A 69 -15.87 -3.06 4.15
CA GLU A 69 -16.56 -1.83 4.52
C GLU A 69 -16.18 -0.64 3.62
N LEU A 70 -14.95 -0.65 3.07
CA LEU A 70 -14.50 0.37 2.12
C LEU A 70 -15.29 0.35 0.81
N PHE A 71 -15.77 -0.83 0.42
CA PHE A 71 -16.54 -1.04 -0.81
C PHE A 71 -18.07 -0.91 -0.60
N GLU A 72 -18.51 -0.72 0.63
CA GLU A 72 -19.92 -0.57 1.00
C GLU A 72 -20.34 0.89 1.19
N ILE A 73 -19.40 1.86 1.11
CA ILE A 73 -19.68 3.29 1.33
C ILE A 73 -20.62 3.83 0.25
N ASN A 74 -20.27 3.70 -1.03
CA ASN A 74 -21.13 3.96 -2.18
C ASN A 74 -20.52 3.36 -3.46
N VAL A 75 -21.37 3.24 -4.49
CA VAL A 75 -21.02 2.59 -5.76
C VAL A 75 -19.90 3.33 -6.50
N LEU A 76 -19.91 4.66 -6.50
CA LEU A 76 -18.89 5.46 -7.19
C LEU A 76 -17.52 5.32 -6.53
N LEU A 77 -17.48 5.32 -5.20
CA LEU A 77 -16.26 5.15 -4.43
C LEU A 77 -15.71 3.72 -4.57
N THR A 78 -16.61 2.73 -4.59
CA THR A 78 -16.24 1.32 -4.86
C THR A 78 -15.60 1.18 -6.23
N TRP A 79 -16.22 1.75 -7.26
CA TRP A 79 -15.66 1.75 -8.61
C TRP A 79 -14.28 2.43 -8.66
N PHE A 80 -14.15 3.59 -8.02
CA PHE A 80 -12.87 4.31 -7.90
C PHE A 80 -11.79 3.46 -7.25
N PHE A 81 -12.06 2.84 -6.09
CA PHE A 81 -11.07 1.98 -5.41
C PHE A 81 -10.66 0.78 -6.25
N ARG A 82 -11.61 0.14 -6.95
CA ARG A 82 -11.30 -0.95 -7.88
C ARG A 82 -10.41 -0.49 -9.04
N CYS A 83 -10.67 0.67 -9.62
CA CYS A 83 -9.80 1.26 -10.64
C CYS A 83 -8.39 1.52 -10.11
N CYS A 84 -8.25 1.89 -8.84
CA CYS A 84 -6.96 2.09 -8.16
C CYS A 84 -6.26 0.80 -7.74
N GLY A 85 -6.86 -0.38 -7.97
CA GLY A 85 -6.25 -1.68 -7.66
C GLY A 85 -6.64 -2.25 -6.29
N ALA A 86 -7.61 -1.67 -5.60
CA ALA A 86 -8.08 -2.21 -4.34
C ALA A 86 -8.82 -3.53 -4.54
N LEU A 87 -8.43 -4.54 -3.75
CA LEU A 87 -9.03 -5.86 -3.68
C LEU A 87 -9.70 -6.02 -2.31
N CYS A 88 -10.97 -6.39 -2.33
CA CYS A 88 -11.71 -6.70 -1.11
C CYS A 88 -11.36 -8.13 -0.67
N VAL A 89 -10.55 -8.29 0.37
CA VAL A 89 -10.10 -9.62 0.83
C VAL A 89 -10.86 -10.07 2.06
N ARG A 90 -11.11 -9.18 3.03
CA ARG A 90 -11.75 -9.56 4.30
C ARG A 90 -13.26 -9.52 4.22
N GLY A 91 -13.89 -10.60 4.75
CA GLY A 91 -15.34 -10.72 4.88
C GLY A 91 -16.03 -11.13 3.59
N THR A 92 -15.29 -11.65 2.60
CA THR A 92 -15.85 -12.26 1.40
C THR A 92 -15.83 -13.78 1.53
N LYS A 93 -16.78 -14.47 0.87
CA LYS A 93 -16.79 -15.94 0.80
C LYS A 93 -15.61 -16.46 -0.04
N ASP A 94 -15.03 -15.61 -0.87
CA ASP A 94 -14.01 -15.94 -1.86
C ASP A 94 -12.60 -15.50 -1.42
N GLU A 95 -12.36 -15.36 -0.11
CA GLU A 95 -11.08 -14.84 0.43
C GLU A 95 -9.88 -15.68 -0.05
N LEU A 96 -9.99 -17.01 -0.05
CA LEU A 96 -8.93 -17.89 -0.52
C LEU A 96 -8.67 -17.72 -2.02
N GLU A 97 -9.71 -17.65 -2.84
CA GLU A 97 -9.57 -17.43 -4.28
C GLU A 97 -8.88 -16.08 -4.59
N ILE A 98 -9.19 -15.03 -3.82
CA ILE A 98 -8.54 -13.72 -3.98
C ILE A 98 -7.05 -13.79 -3.60
N ILE A 99 -6.72 -14.55 -2.56
CA ILE A 99 -5.33 -14.78 -2.15
C ILE A 99 -4.59 -15.53 -3.26
N ASP A 100 -5.13 -16.62 -3.80
CA ASP A 100 -4.51 -17.40 -4.86
C ASP A 100 -4.28 -16.55 -6.12
N ARG A 101 -5.28 -15.78 -6.55
CA ARG A 101 -5.14 -14.83 -7.68
C ARG A 101 -4.08 -13.76 -7.40
N THR A 102 -3.94 -13.33 -6.17
CA THR A 102 -2.92 -12.35 -5.78
C THR A 102 -1.52 -12.96 -5.83
N VAL A 103 -1.36 -14.20 -5.39
CA VAL A 103 -0.11 -14.96 -5.50
C VAL A 103 0.30 -15.07 -6.98
N GLU A 104 -0.61 -15.48 -7.86
CA GLU A 104 -0.35 -15.58 -9.30
C GLU A 104 0.01 -14.22 -9.91
N ALA A 105 -0.68 -13.15 -9.52
CA ALA A 105 -0.37 -11.80 -9.99
C ALA A 105 1.03 -11.34 -9.55
N CYS A 106 1.43 -11.63 -8.31
CA CYS A 106 2.79 -11.34 -7.82
C CYS A 106 3.85 -12.14 -8.60
N ARG A 107 3.61 -13.43 -8.89
CA ARG A 107 4.47 -14.24 -9.76
C ARG A 107 4.60 -13.67 -11.16
N ALA A 108 3.53 -13.07 -11.69
CA ALA A 108 3.51 -12.40 -12.98
C ALA A 108 4.17 -11.01 -12.99
N GLY A 109 4.76 -10.58 -11.86
CA GLY A 109 5.48 -9.30 -11.76
C GLY A 109 4.65 -8.14 -11.24
N GLU A 110 3.44 -8.38 -10.71
CA GLU A 110 2.63 -7.34 -10.08
C GLU A 110 3.17 -7.00 -8.68
N THR A 111 2.93 -5.77 -8.25
CA THR A 111 3.27 -5.33 -6.89
C THR A 111 2.02 -5.36 -6.01
N LEU A 112 2.12 -5.99 -4.84
CA LEU A 112 1.09 -5.98 -3.81
C LEU A 112 1.44 -4.97 -2.71
N LEU A 113 0.48 -4.14 -2.32
CA LEU A 113 0.53 -3.33 -1.11
C LEU A 113 -0.33 -4.00 -0.03
N ILE A 114 0.29 -4.40 1.05
CA ILE A 114 -0.40 -5.00 2.19
C ILE A 114 0.11 -4.39 3.50
N PHE A 115 -0.80 -3.96 4.36
CA PHE A 115 -0.46 -3.50 5.70
C PHE A 115 -0.37 -4.72 6.62
N PRO A 116 0.83 -5.12 7.07
CA PRO A 116 1.01 -6.37 7.80
C PRO A 116 0.27 -6.42 9.13
N GLU A 117 0.06 -5.27 9.77
CA GLU A 117 -0.69 -5.13 11.00
C GLU A 117 -2.18 -5.49 10.85
N GLY A 118 -2.72 -5.38 9.64
CA GLY A 118 -4.11 -5.69 9.28
C GLY A 118 -5.15 -4.76 9.91
N THR A 119 -4.74 -3.75 10.65
CA THR A 119 -5.59 -2.70 11.22
C THR A 119 -4.75 -1.44 11.38
N ARG A 120 -5.43 -0.28 11.50
CA ARG A 120 -4.75 0.98 11.79
C ARG A 120 -4.35 1.03 13.26
N GLU A 121 -3.10 1.40 13.49
CA GLU A 121 -2.57 1.67 14.82
C GLU A 121 -2.86 3.13 15.19
N LYS A 122 -3.38 3.37 16.40
CA LYS A 122 -3.84 4.69 16.85
C LYS A 122 -3.02 5.28 18.00
N GLU A 123 -2.15 4.47 18.59
CA GLU A 123 -1.42 4.82 19.82
C GLU A 123 0.09 5.08 19.59
N GLY A 124 0.56 5.02 18.34
CA GLY A 124 1.97 5.25 17.97
C GLY A 124 2.88 4.05 18.20
N ARG A 125 2.33 2.85 18.38
CA ARG A 125 3.06 1.59 18.54
C ARG A 125 3.10 0.83 17.22
N LEU A 126 4.15 0.07 16.96
CA LEU A 126 4.17 -0.90 15.87
C LEU A 126 3.44 -2.17 16.34
N LEU A 127 2.41 -2.56 15.62
CA LEU A 127 1.72 -3.82 15.87
C LEU A 127 2.48 -4.98 15.21
N PRO A 128 2.44 -6.18 15.81
CA PRO A 128 3.09 -7.35 15.22
C PRO A 128 2.47 -7.68 13.86
N PRO A 129 3.29 -8.04 12.86
CA PRO A 129 2.80 -8.41 11.55
C PRO A 129 2.02 -9.74 11.60
N LYS A 130 0.96 -9.84 10.82
CA LYS A 130 0.19 -11.07 10.63
C LYS A 130 0.88 -11.98 9.63
N SER A 131 0.71 -13.29 9.82
CA SER A 131 1.34 -14.33 9.00
C SER A 131 0.95 -14.32 7.51
N GLY A 132 -0.24 -13.80 7.18
CA GLY A 132 -0.75 -13.81 5.80
C GLY A 132 0.18 -13.14 4.78
N LEU A 133 0.88 -12.08 5.17
CA LEU A 133 1.90 -11.44 4.35
C LEU A 133 3.00 -12.44 3.93
N PHE A 134 3.56 -13.15 4.91
CA PHE A 134 4.67 -14.08 4.69
C PHE A 134 4.25 -15.31 3.90
N VAL A 135 3.01 -15.77 4.10
CA VAL A 135 2.42 -16.88 3.31
C VAL A 135 2.34 -16.48 1.84
N ILE A 136 1.81 -15.30 1.54
CA ILE A 136 1.71 -14.81 0.15
C ILE A 136 3.12 -14.64 -0.46
N ALA A 137 4.07 -14.05 0.27
CA ALA A 137 5.44 -13.86 -0.19
C ALA A 137 6.11 -15.20 -0.54
N ALA A 138 6.04 -16.17 0.38
CA ALA A 138 6.62 -17.50 0.19
C ALA A 138 5.97 -18.25 -0.98
N GLN A 139 4.64 -18.24 -1.08
CA GLN A 139 3.93 -18.89 -2.18
C GLN A 139 4.22 -18.24 -3.53
N ALA A 140 4.31 -16.91 -3.58
CA ALA A 140 4.60 -16.19 -4.81
C ALA A 140 6.10 -16.23 -5.18
N GLY A 141 7.00 -16.51 -4.22
CA GLY A 141 8.44 -16.45 -4.41
C GLY A 141 8.94 -15.04 -4.70
N VAL A 142 8.38 -14.04 -4.01
CA VAL A 142 8.69 -12.62 -4.20
C VAL A 142 9.19 -11.97 -2.92
N ASP A 143 10.05 -10.98 -3.08
CA ASP A 143 10.62 -10.25 -1.95
C ASP A 143 9.59 -9.33 -1.27
N VAL A 144 9.76 -9.13 0.03
CA VAL A 144 9.01 -8.16 0.83
C VAL A 144 9.86 -6.91 1.03
N VAL A 145 9.32 -5.75 0.67
CA VAL A 145 9.95 -4.45 0.91
C VAL A 145 9.25 -3.81 2.11
N PRO A 146 9.90 -3.78 3.29
CA PRO A 146 9.35 -3.11 4.45
C PRO A 146 9.36 -1.60 4.22
N VAL A 147 8.28 -0.92 4.61
CA VAL A 147 8.20 0.53 4.49
C VAL A 147 7.76 1.13 5.81
N ARG A 148 8.37 2.25 6.19
CA ARG A 148 7.94 3.03 7.33
C ARG A 148 7.34 4.34 6.86
N ILE A 149 6.08 4.58 7.22
CA ILE A 149 5.42 5.87 7.10
C ILE A 149 5.53 6.55 8.47
N ARG A 150 6.13 7.74 8.51
CA ARG A 150 6.27 8.55 9.72
C ARG A 150 5.74 9.94 9.48
N TYR A 151 4.82 10.35 10.32
CA TYR A 151 4.33 11.72 10.40
C TYR A 151 5.18 12.51 11.40
N ASP A 152 5.73 13.64 10.96
CA ASP A 152 6.57 14.49 11.81
C ASP A 152 5.69 15.45 12.63
N THR A 153 5.02 14.87 13.61
CA THR A 153 4.11 15.51 14.55
C THR A 153 4.42 15.00 15.96
N PRO A 154 4.13 15.76 17.02
CA PRO A 154 4.46 15.36 18.40
C PRO A 154 3.86 14.01 18.82
N ASP A 155 2.68 13.67 18.30
CA ASP A 155 1.95 12.44 18.59
C ASP A 155 2.06 11.39 17.50
N GLY A 156 2.88 11.61 16.45
CA GLY A 156 3.06 10.71 15.33
C GLY A 156 1.81 10.54 14.43
N LYS A 157 0.75 11.34 14.66
CA LYS A 157 -0.49 11.25 13.88
C LYS A 157 -0.46 12.19 12.69
N MET A 158 -1.17 11.79 11.64
CA MET A 158 -1.32 12.59 10.43
C MET A 158 -2.06 13.90 10.74
N ARG A 159 -1.47 15.02 10.33
CA ARG A 159 -2.06 16.36 10.35
C ARG A 159 -1.78 17.07 9.04
N LEU A 160 -2.69 17.94 8.62
CA LEU A 160 -2.50 18.73 7.41
C LEU A 160 -1.21 19.56 7.52
N PHE A 161 -0.49 19.70 6.42
CA PHE A 161 0.81 20.39 6.29
C PHE A 161 1.98 19.79 7.10
N CYS A 162 1.80 18.63 7.75
CA CYS A 162 2.93 17.95 8.38
C CYS A 162 3.91 17.40 7.33
N ARG A 163 5.13 17.12 7.77
CA ARG A 163 6.08 16.33 6.97
C ARG A 163 5.71 14.86 7.09
N VAL A 164 5.69 14.18 5.93
CA VAL A 164 5.44 12.73 5.83
C VAL A 164 6.69 12.10 5.24
N ASN A 165 7.33 11.23 6.01
CA ASN A 165 8.49 10.49 5.56
C ASN A 165 8.04 9.07 5.17
N VAL A 166 8.29 8.70 3.91
CA VAL A 166 8.07 7.35 3.38
C VAL A 166 9.43 6.71 3.16
N ILE A 167 9.78 5.74 3.99
CA ILE A 167 11.12 5.15 4.05
C ILE A 167 11.04 3.69 3.62
N TYR A 168 11.63 3.37 2.47
CA TYR A 168 11.73 2.00 1.93
C TYR A 168 12.97 1.32 2.49
N GLY A 169 12.78 0.22 3.21
CA GLY A 169 13.87 -0.64 3.70
C GLY A 169 14.44 -1.55 2.60
N GLU A 170 15.47 -2.32 2.94
CA GLU A 170 16.04 -3.32 2.05
C GLU A 170 15.02 -4.44 1.81
N PRO A 171 14.92 -4.97 0.56
CA PRO A 171 14.10 -6.13 0.27
C PRO A 171 14.52 -7.35 1.10
N MET A 172 13.56 -8.06 1.61
CA MET A 172 13.72 -9.32 2.33
C MET A 172 13.21 -10.45 1.43
N PRO A 173 14.03 -11.48 1.17
CA PRO A 173 13.64 -12.64 0.38
C PRO A 173 12.65 -13.55 1.10
#